data_ec9e3182b82a00a7c210b7f398a7e3a0
#
_entry.id   ec9e3182b82a00a7c210b7f398a7e3a0
#
_cell.length_a   1.000
_cell.length_b   1.000
_cell.length_c   1.000
_cell.angle_alpha   90.00
_cell.angle_beta   90.00
_cell.angle_gamma   90.00
#
_symmetry.space_group_name_H-M   'P 1'
#
loop_
_entity.id
_entity.type
_entity.pdbx_description
1 polymer ?
#
loop_
_entity_poly.entity_id
_entity_poly.type
_entity_poly.pdbx_seq_one_letter_code
_entity_poly.pdbx_strand_id
1 'polypeptide(L)'
;MKEIRIDCAHLSEADLALAKEQAQLVFRLNHTMPMTNEYDELLHRLFPNMGEGSRVNTPLTVVRPHEVRIGRHVIIMNGCLMMSAGGITIDDDVQIAANVQLISNNHDLDNRSIITCKPVHICRRAWIGAGATI
;
A
#
# COMPACT_ATOMS: atom_id res chain seq x y z
N MET A 1 0.99 4.95 -19.75
CA MET A 1 0.46 5.39 -18.45
C MET A 1 1.06 6.74 -18.08
N LYS A 2 0.23 7.60 -17.53
CA LYS A 2 0.65 8.96 -17.18
C LYS A 2 1.50 8.94 -15.91
N GLU A 3 2.68 9.55 -15.97
CA GLU A 3 3.54 9.75 -14.81
C GLU A 3 2.97 10.84 -13.91
N ILE A 4 2.94 10.58 -12.61
CA ILE A 4 2.56 11.55 -11.58
C ILE A 4 3.84 12.08 -10.93
N ARG A 5 3.92 13.40 -10.77
CA ARG A 5 5.06 14.05 -10.12
C ARG A 5 4.61 14.73 -8.83
N ILE A 6 5.30 14.43 -7.74
CA ILE A 6 4.97 14.98 -6.42
C ILE A 6 6.24 15.62 -5.83
N ASP A 7 6.14 16.88 -5.46
CA ASP A 7 7.24 17.59 -4.80
C ASP A 7 7.14 17.38 -3.28
N CYS A 8 7.95 16.47 -2.75
CA CYS A 8 7.94 16.15 -1.33
C CYS A 8 8.50 17.27 -0.44
N ALA A 9 9.19 18.25 -1.01
CA ALA A 9 9.67 19.42 -0.27
C ALA A 9 8.57 20.47 -0.03
N HIS A 10 7.47 20.39 -0.76
CA HIS A 10 6.40 21.38 -0.74
C HIS A 10 5.01 20.75 -0.61
N LEU A 11 4.87 19.76 0.28
CA LEU A 11 3.57 19.14 0.58
C LEU A 11 2.69 20.11 1.36
N SER A 12 1.38 20.07 1.10
CA SER A 12 0.39 20.85 1.84
C SER A 12 0.29 20.39 3.30
N GLU A 13 -0.25 21.28 4.16
CA GLU A 13 -0.53 20.90 5.55
C GLU A 13 -1.47 19.69 5.64
N ALA A 14 -2.47 19.64 4.76
CA ALA A 14 -3.40 18.50 4.70
C ALA A 14 -2.70 17.21 4.33
N ASP A 15 -1.78 17.24 3.37
CA ASP A 15 -1.00 16.06 2.98
C ASP A 15 -0.10 15.58 4.11
N LEU A 16 0.55 16.52 4.81
CA LEU A 16 1.41 16.19 5.95
C LEU A 16 0.59 15.59 7.11
N ALA A 17 -0.57 16.14 7.40
CA ALA A 17 -1.47 15.63 8.44
C ALA A 17 -1.97 14.22 8.11
N LEU A 18 -2.35 13.98 6.85
CA LEU A 18 -2.78 12.67 6.38
C LEU A 18 -1.64 11.65 6.47
N ALA A 19 -0.44 12.02 6.04
CA ALA A 19 0.74 11.15 6.12
C ALA A 19 1.04 10.74 7.57
N LYS A 20 0.94 11.68 8.51
CA LYS A 20 1.13 11.41 9.93
C LYS A 20 0.07 10.43 10.46
N GLU A 21 -1.20 10.68 10.17
CA GLU A 21 -2.30 9.82 10.57
C GLU A 21 -2.11 8.40 10.04
N GLN A 22 -1.77 8.27 8.76
CA GLN A 22 -1.58 6.98 8.11
C GLN A 22 -0.37 6.24 8.69
N ALA A 23 0.73 6.92 8.95
CA ALA A 23 1.91 6.31 9.58
C ALA A 23 1.58 5.76 10.97
N GLN A 24 0.78 6.49 11.74
CA GLN A 24 0.35 6.04 13.06
C GLN A 24 -0.60 4.85 12.98
N LEU A 25 -1.49 4.82 11.98
CA LEU A 25 -2.35 3.66 11.74
C LEU A 25 -1.55 2.40 11.38
N VAL A 26 -0.55 2.52 10.53
CA VAL A 26 0.34 1.42 10.16
C VAL A 26 1.07 0.89 11.39
N PHE A 27 1.64 1.77 12.20
CA PHE A 27 2.31 1.38 13.44
C PHE A 27 1.35 0.63 14.36
N ARG A 28 0.14 1.15 14.55
CA ARG A 28 -0.86 0.54 15.43
C ARG A 28 -1.29 -0.82 14.91
N LEU A 29 -1.54 -0.95 13.61
CA LEU A 29 -1.89 -2.23 13.00
C LEU A 29 -0.78 -3.27 13.22
N ASN A 30 0.48 -2.90 13.01
CA ASN A 30 1.63 -3.78 13.18
C ASN A 30 1.86 -4.22 14.63
N HIS A 31 1.22 -3.58 15.59
CA HIS A 31 1.33 -3.89 17.02
C HIS A 31 0.01 -4.37 17.62
N THR A 32 -0.93 -4.76 16.78
CA THR A 32 -2.23 -5.29 17.20
C THR A 32 -2.27 -6.80 16.99
N MET A 33 -2.86 -7.50 17.94
CA MET A 33 -3.04 -8.94 17.87
C MET A 33 -3.82 -9.29 16.59
N PRO A 34 -3.29 -10.19 15.75
CA PRO A 34 -3.99 -10.63 14.56
C PRO A 34 -5.24 -11.44 14.94
N MET A 35 -6.18 -11.52 13.99
CA MET A 35 -7.42 -12.29 14.16
C MET A 35 -8.32 -11.76 15.29
N THR A 36 -8.37 -10.44 15.43
CA THR A 36 -9.23 -9.74 16.39
C THR A 36 -10.07 -8.69 15.66
N ASN A 37 -11.18 -8.27 16.28
CA ASN A 37 -11.99 -7.18 15.73
C ASN A 37 -11.20 -5.86 15.64
N GLU A 38 -10.35 -5.59 16.61
CA GLU A 38 -9.49 -4.40 16.58
C GLU A 38 -8.56 -4.40 15.37
N TYR A 39 -7.96 -5.54 15.05
CA TYR A 39 -7.11 -5.68 13.86
C TYR A 39 -7.91 -5.40 12.60
N ASP A 40 -9.09 -5.97 12.47
CA ASP A 40 -9.95 -5.79 11.30
C ASP A 40 -10.40 -4.33 11.13
N GLU A 41 -10.75 -3.66 12.21
CA GLU A 41 -11.13 -2.24 12.18
C GLU A 41 -9.98 -1.35 11.72
N LEU A 42 -8.78 -1.58 12.23
CA LEU A 42 -7.60 -0.83 11.82
C LEU A 42 -7.27 -1.07 10.34
N LEU A 43 -7.38 -2.31 9.90
CA LEU A 43 -7.13 -2.68 8.51
C LEU A 43 -8.11 -1.97 7.57
N HIS A 44 -9.39 -1.92 7.92
CA HIS A 44 -10.41 -1.21 7.13
C HIS A 44 -10.24 0.30 7.15
N ARG A 45 -9.71 0.86 8.24
CA ARG A 45 -9.36 2.29 8.28
C ARG A 45 -8.19 2.60 7.37
N LEU A 46 -7.22 1.69 7.27
CA LEU A 46 -6.05 1.85 6.42
C LEU A 46 -6.41 1.66 4.93
N PHE A 47 -7.25 0.67 4.64
CA PHE A 47 -7.70 0.35 3.28
C PHE A 47 -9.24 0.38 3.20
N PRO A 48 -9.85 1.58 3.13
CA PRO A 48 -11.31 1.70 3.16
C PRO A 48 -12.03 1.01 2.00
N ASN A 49 -11.34 0.81 0.89
CA ASN A 49 -11.90 0.22 -0.33
C ASN A 49 -11.53 -1.26 -0.49
N MET A 50 -11.06 -1.91 0.55
CA MET A 50 -10.72 -3.33 0.50
C MET A 50 -11.98 -4.18 0.35
N GLY A 51 -11.96 -5.09 -0.62
CA GLY A 51 -13.07 -5.99 -0.90
C GLY A 51 -13.25 -7.07 0.14
N GLU A 52 -14.44 -7.67 0.12
CA GLU A 52 -14.83 -8.73 1.05
C GLU A 52 -13.91 -9.94 0.94
N GLY A 53 -13.61 -10.56 2.07
CA GLY A 53 -12.80 -11.77 2.14
C GLY A 53 -11.31 -11.59 1.93
N SER A 54 -10.85 -10.35 1.80
CA SER A 54 -9.43 -10.05 1.66
C SER A 54 -8.73 -9.96 3.01
N ARG A 55 -7.46 -10.36 3.03
CA ARG A 55 -6.63 -10.34 4.24
C ARG A 55 -5.27 -9.74 3.94
N VAL A 56 -4.79 -8.93 4.86
CA VAL A 56 -3.44 -8.38 4.84
C VAL A 56 -2.76 -8.73 6.16
N ASN A 57 -1.69 -9.48 6.08
CA ASN A 57 -0.93 -9.88 7.26
C ASN A 57 0.12 -8.82 7.60
N THR A 58 0.50 -8.78 8.86
CA THR A 58 1.55 -7.90 9.37
C THR A 58 2.84 -8.68 9.63
N PRO A 59 4.00 -8.04 9.66
CA PRO A 59 4.19 -6.61 9.50
C PRO A 59 3.91 -6.13 8.09
N LEU A 60 3.42 -4.90 7.99
CA LEU A 60 3.11 -4.23 6.73
C LEU A 60 3.78 -2.86 6.72
N THR A 61 4.34 -2.49 5.58
CA THR A 61 4.79 -1.12 5.34
C THR A 61 4.03 -0.57 4.14
N VAL A 62 3.30 0.50 4.32
CA VAL A 62 2.58 1.15 3.24
C VAL A 62 2.66 2.67 3.38
N VAL A 63 2.97 3.32 2.28
CA VAL A 63 2.96 4.77 2.14
C VAL A 63 1.77 5.13 1.26
N ARG A 64 0.97 6.10 1.69
CA ARG A 64 -0.24 6.57 0.99
C ARG A 64 -1.25 5.44 0.74
N PRO A 65 -1.71 4.75 1.79
CA PRO A 65 -2.63 3.62 1.64
C PRO A 65 -3.97 4.01 0.98
N HIS A 66 -4.36 5.28 1.00
CA HIS A 66 -5.55 5.76 0.30
C HIS A 66 -5.44 5.65 -1.24
N GLU A 67 -4.23 5.45 -1.76
CA GLU A 67 -3.98 5.21 -3.19
C GLU A 67 -3.90 3.70 -3.52
N VAL A 68 -4.19 2.84 -2.56
CA VAL A 68 -4.22 1.39 -2.76
C VAL A 68 -5.67 0.93 -2.89
N ARG A 69 -5.93 0.12 -3.91
CA ARG A 69 -7.23 -0.55 -4.11
C ARG A 69 -7.02 -2.05 -4.05
N ILE A 70 -7.72 -2.69 -3.13
CA ILE A 70 -7.64 -4.14 -2.93
C ILE A 70 -9.02 -4.73 -3.23
N GLY A 71 -9.08 -5.66 -4.17
CA GLY A 71 -10.30 -6.35 -4.54
C GLY A 71 -10.77 -7.36 -3.50
N ARG A 72 -11.60 -8.30 -3.95
CA ARG A 72 -12.17 -9.37 -3.11
C ARG A 72 -11.25 -10.58 -3.06
N HIS A 73 -11.26 -11.28 -1.95
CA HIS A 73 -10.54 -12.55 -1.78
C HIS A 73 -9.04 -12.44 -2.11
N VAL A 74 -8.45 -11.29 -1.81
CA VAL A 74 -7.02 -11.04 -1.96
C VAL A 74 -6.32 -11.45 -0.67
N ILE A 75 -5.20 -12.14 -0.81
CA ILE A 75 -4.35 -12.50 0.33
C ILE A 75 -3.00 -11.84 0.15
N ILE A 76 -2.62 -11.03 1.11
CA ILE A 76 -1.31 -10.40 1.17
C ILE A 76 -0.61 -10.89 2.43
N MET A 77 0.48 -11.63 2.25
CA MET A 77 1.25 -12.18 3.35
C MET A 77 2.16 -11.12 3.98
N ASN A 78 2.72 -11.46 5.12
CA ASN A 78 3.56 -10.57 5.92
C ASN A 78 4.78 -10.06 5.17
N GLY A 79 5.22 -8.87 5.55
CA GLY A 79 6.42 -8.24 5.01
C GLY A 79 6.21 -7.52 3.69
N CYS A 80 4.97 -7.30 3.27
CA CYS A 80 4.70 -6.54 2.05
C CYS A 80 5.08 -5.07 2.23
N LEU A 81 5.75 -4.51 1.22
CA LEU A 81 6.05 -3.09 1.11
C LEU A 81 5.24 -2.51 -0.05
N MET A 82 4.47 -1.46 0.23
CA MET A 82 3.68 -0.75 -0.77
C MET A 82 4.10 0.72 -0.81
N MET A 83 4.81 1.11 -1.85
CA MET A 83 5.11 2.50 -2.16
C MET A 83 4.07 2.98 -3.18
N SER A 84 3.03 3.65 -2.69
CA SER A 84 1.74 3.73 -3.38
C SER A 84 1.40 5.09 -3.98
N ALA A 85 2.36 6.03 -4.02
CA ALA A 85 2.07 7.39 -4.48
C ALA A 85 1.56 7.45 -5.94
N GLY A 86 1.93 6.48 -6.77
CA GLY A 86 1.44 6.36 -8.15
C GLY A 86 0.15 5.55 -8.30
N GLY A 87 -0.36 5.03 -7.19
CA GLY A 87 -1.53 4.14 -7.19
C GLY A 87 -1.14 2.67 -7.33
N ILE A 88 -1.73 1.83 -6.50
CA ILE A 88 -1.59 0.38 -6.57
C ILE A 88 -3.00 -0.21 -6.62
N THR A 89 -3.28 -0.97 -7.66
CA THR A 89 -4.55 -1.68 -7.80
C THR A 89 -4.28 -3.18 -7.81
N ILE A 90 -4.93 -3.88 -6.90
CA ILE A 90 -4.85 -5.34 -6.78
C ILE A 90 -6.25 -5.88 -7.02
N ASP A 91 -6.42 -6.60 -8.13
CA ASP A 91 -7.71 -7.14 -8.52
C ASP A 91 -8.11 -8.35 -7.66
N ASP A 92 -9.31 -8.88 -7.92
CA ASP A 92 -9.86 -10.00 -7.16
C ASP A 92 -9.00 -11.26 -7.26
N ASP A 93 -9.05 -12.08 -6.22
CA ASP A 93 -8.44 -13.41 -6.17
C ASP A 93 -6.91 -13.42 -6.36
N VAL A 94 -6.25 -12.31 -6.12
CA VAL A 94 -4.79 -12.20 -6.17
C VAL A 94 -4.19 -12.76 -4.87
N GLN A 95 -3.07 -13.48 -5.02
CA GLN A 95 -2.28 -13.96 -3.89
C GLN A 95 -0.88 -13.36 -3.94
N ILE A 96 -0.51 -12.66 -2.89
CA ILE A 96 0.80 -12.03 -2.74
C ILE A 96 1.51 -12.71 -1.58
N ALA A 97 2.61 -13.38 -1.90
CA ALA A 97 3.40 -14.11 -0.91
C ALA A 97 4.23 -13.14 -0.02
N ALA A 98 4.96 -13.70 0.94
CA ALA A 98 5.69 -12.91 1.92
C ALA A 98 6.80 -12.06 1.30
N ASN A 99 7.05 -10.89 1.87
CA ASN A 99 8.16 -10.01 1.54
C ASN A 99 8.15 -9.50 0.08
N VAL A 100 6.97 -9.37 -0.50
CA VAL A 100 6.80 -8.77 -1.83
C VAL A 100 6.85 -7.25 -1.72
N GLN A 101 7.46 -6.62 -2.71
CA GLN A 101 7.53 -5.16 -2.81
C GLN A 101 6.73 -4.69 -4.02
N LEU A 102 5.81 -3.76 -3.80
CA LEU A 102 5.02 -3.12 -4.85
C LEU A 102 5.42 -1.64 -4.89
N ILE A 103 6.11 -1.22 -5.95
CA ILE A 103 6.79 0.07 -6.02
C ILE A 103 6.24 0.91 -7.16
N SER A 104 5.38 1.86 -6.85
CA SER A 104 4.89 2.85 -7.81
C SER A 104 5.71 4.13 -7.81
N ASN A 105 6.60 4.30 -6.83
CA ASN A 105 7.37 5.53 -6.63
C ASN A 105 8.78 5.39 -7.18
N ASN A 106 9.25 6.46 -7.83
CA ASN A 106 10.64 6.65 -8.21
C ASN A 106 11.04 8.09 -7.86
N HIS A 107 12.28 8.45 -8.11
CA HIS A 107 12.77 9.81 -7.91
C HIS A 107 13.16 10.46 -9.23
N ASP A 108 12.96 11.76 -9.32
CA ASP A 108 13.59 12.55 -10.38
C ASP A 108 15.10 12.47 -10.20
N LEU A 109 15.81 12.26 -11.30
CA LEU A 109 17.27 12.06 -11.24
C LEU A 109 18.03 13.34 -10.89
N ASP A 110 17.49 14.50 -11.24
CA ASP A 110 18.13 15.80 -11.02
C ASP A 110 17.69 16.45 -9.72
N ASN A 111 16.42 16.23 -9.32
CA ASN A 111 15.87 16.75 -8.08
C ASN A 111 15.15 15.63 -7.31
N ARG A 112 15.84 15.02 -6.35
CA ARG A 112 15.33 13.87 -5.61
C ARG A 112 14.22 14.19 -4.63
N SER A 113 13.93 15.46 -4.36
CA SER A 113 12.73 15.82 -3.60
C SER A 113 11.45 15.62 -4.41
N ILE A 114 11.56 15.50 -5.72
CA ILE A 114 10.45 15.19 -6.61
C ILE A 114 10.40 13.69 -6.85
N ILE A 115 9.31 13.05 -6.46
CA ILE A 115 9.06 11.66 -6.82
C ILE A 115 8.26 11.60 -8.12
N THR A 116 8.68 10.66 -8.98
CA THR A 116 8.01 10.37 -10.24
C THR A 116 7.32 9.01 -10.07
N CYS A 117 6.02 8.96 -10.30
CA CYS A 117 5.23 7.81 -9.94
C CYS A 117 4.44 7.29 -11.12
N LYS A 118 4.37 5.97 -11.25
CA LYS A 118 3.52 5.27 -12.21
C LYS A 118 2.72 4.21 -11.50
N PRO A 119 1.46 3.96 -11.91
CA PRO A 119 0.63 2.98 -11.24
C PRO A 119 1.15 1.56 -11.40
N VAL A 120 0.89 0.75 -10.39
CA VAL A 120 1.07 -0.70 -10.40
C VAL A 120 -0.30 -1.35 -10.44
N HIS A 121 -0.50 -2.30 -11.33
CA HIS A 121 -1.76 -3.04 -11.45
C HIS A 121 -1.48 -4.54 -11.44
N ILE A 122 -1.97 -5.22 -10.43
CA ILE A 122 -1.90 -6.68 -10.33
C ILE A 122 -3.25 -7.22 -10.76
N CYS A 123 -3.26 -7.93 -11.88
CA CYS A 123 -4.49 -8.42 -12.50
C CYS A 123 -5.07 -9.62 -11.75
N ARG A 124 -6.37 -9.85 -11.96
CA ARG A 124 -7.13 -10.89 -11.29
C ARG A 124 -6.45 -12.25 -11.34
N ARG A 125 -6.46 -12.95 -10.22
CA ARG A 125 -5.94 -14.31 -10.06
C ARG A 125 -4.42 -14.43 -10.21
N ALA A 126 -3.70 -13.32 -10.27
CA ALA A 126 -2.23 -13.37 -10.28
C ALA A 126 -1.70 -13.93 -8.97
N TRP A 127 -0.59 -14.61 -9.05
CA TRP A 127 0.19 -15.04 -7.90
C TRP A 127 1.57 -14.40 -7.97
N ILE A 128 1.92 -13.65 -6.93
CA ILE A 128 3.22 -13.01 -6.81
C ILE A 128 4.04 -13.82 -5.81
N GLY A 129 5.13 -14.40 -6.27
CA GLY A 129 6.00 -15.22 -5.44
C GLY A 129 6.77 -14.42 -4.38
N ALA A 130 7.17 -15.11 -3.31
CA ALA A 130 7.85 -14.48 -2.19
C ALA A 130 9.10 -13.71 -2.62
N GLY A 131 9.27 -12.52 -2.05
CA GLY A 131 10.43 -11.67 -2.30
C GLY A 131 10.44 -10.95 -3.64
N ALA A 132 9.41 -11.10 -4.47
CA ALA A 132 9.35 -10.41 -5.76
C ALA A 132 9.21 -8.91 -5.59
N THR A 133 9.76 -8.16 -6.51
CA THR A 133 9.59 -6.70 -6.62
C THR A 133 8.92 -6.37 -7.95
N ILE A 134 7.82 -5.63 -7.86
CA ILE A 134 7.06 -5.18 -9.02
C ILE A 134 7.22 -3.67 -9.16
#